data_b52192eb4c5dd53847076f54cfbba240
#
_entry.id   b52192eb4c5dd53847076f54cfbba240
#
_cell.length_a   1.000
_cell.length_b   1.000
_cell.length_c   1.000
_cell.angle_alpha   90.00
_cell.angle_beta   90.00
_cell.angle_gamma   90.00
#
_symmetry.space_group_name_H-M   'P 1'
#
loop_
_entity.id
_entity.type
_entity.pdbx_description
1 polymer ?
#
loop_
_entity_poly.entity_id
_entity_poly.type
_entity_poly.pdbx_seq_one_letter_code
_entity_poly.pdbx_strand_id
1 'polypeptide(L)'
;MSNVKEDSKSFRARFDAAIQKSAIRRTSEEKEAKNTVARFQKQSEAMLDSFKRTKKGDEVPNTLHSADQVEKLVEDLKVDSSVASSWQKIREELNQISRAFGISQQAASSPPLVNESSAGSCLQTAGAERAKRLADECMQVSPATHPPCNVQNSCNLIMDEIKRSCDLLGHSAPPFCDGYR
;
A
#
# COMPACT_ATOMS: atom_id res chain seq x y z
N MET A 1 -19.45 -2.56 7.20
CA MET A 1 -18.38 -1.63 7.68
C MET A 1 -18.09 -1.72 9.17
N SER A 2 -19.01 -2.15 10.04
CA SER A 2 -18.74 -2.28 11.48
C SER A 2 -17.76 -3.40 11.87
N ASN A 3 -17.58 -4.40 11.03
CA ASN A 3 -16.75 -5.56 11.34
C ASN A 3 -15.24 -5.28 11.30
N VAL A 4 -14.76 -4.46 10.37
CA VAL A 4 -13.31 -4.14 10.25
C VAL A 4 -12.71 -3.61 11.55
N LYS A 5 -13.45 -2.80 12.31
CA LYS A 5 -12.99 -2.26 13.60
C LYS A 5 -12.80 -3.37 14.65
N GLU A 6 -13.79 -4.22 14.80
CA GLU A 6 -13.74 -5.30 15.79
C GLU A 6 -12.77 -6.40 15.36
N ASP A 7 -12.72 -6.71 14.06
CA ASP A 7 -11.79 -7.68 13.51
C ASP A 7 -10.33 -7.19 13.60
N SER A 8 -10.05 -5.91 13.38
CA SER A 8 -8.70 -5.35 13.57
C SER A 8 -8.24 -5.37 15.03
N LYS A 9 -9.14 -5.15 16.00
CA LYS A 9 -8.81 -5.30 17.43
C LYS A 9 -8.52 -6.76 17.79
N SER A 10 -9.37 -7.67 17.32
CA SER A 10 -9.21 -9.10 17.56
C SER A 10 -7.93 -9.63 16.92
N PHE A 11 -7.63 -9.20 15.70
CA PHE A 11 -6.39 -9.51 15.00
C PHE A 11 -5.17 -9.03 15.80
N ARG A 12 -5.17 -7.77 16.25
CA ARG A 12 -4.07 -7.23 17.04
C ARG A 12 -3.80 -8.04 18.29
N ALA A 13 -4.84 -8.41 19.04
CA ALA A 13 -4.68 -9.21 20.24
C ALA A 13 -4.06 -10.60 19.94
N ARG A 14 -4.49 -11.25 18.86
CA ARG A 14 -3.92 -12.54 18.40
C ARG A 14 -2.50 -12.38 17.90
N PHE A 15 -2.22 -11.33 17.13
CA PHE A 15 -0.88 -11.01 16.65
C PHE A 15 0.10 -10.77 17.80
N ASP A 16 -0.28 -9.96 18.79
CA ASP A 16 0.53 -9.70 19.98
C ASP A 16 0.84 -11.00 20.75
N ALA A 17 -0.13 -11.90 20.86
CA ALA A 17 0.07 -13.21 21.50
C ALA A 17 1.00 -14.13 20.68
N ALA A 18 0.91 -14.12 19.37
CA ALA A 18 1.79 -14.88 18.49
C ALA A 18 3.23 -14.36 18.53
N ILE A 19 3.42 -13.05 18.52
CA ILE A 19 4.75 -12.41 18.63
C ILE A 19 5.45 -12.77 19.94
N GLN A 20 4.72 -12.89 21.06
CA GLN A 20 5.30 -13.33 22.33
C GLN A 20 5.92 -14.76 22.28
N LYS A 21 5.53 -15.56 21.29
CA LYS A 21 6.04 -16.93 21.07
C LYS A 21 7.03 -17.00 19.91
N SER A 22 7.27 -15.90 19.21
CA SER A 22 8.13 -15.85 18.02
C SER A 22 9.60 -15.61 18.35
N ALA A 23 10.47 -15.82 17.35
CA ALA A 23 11.91 -15.60 17.46
C ALA A 23 12.28 -14.12 17.66
N ILE A 24 11.41 -13.18 17.25
CA ILE A 24 11.67 -11.73 17.38
C ILE A 24 11.28 -11.16 18.75
N ARG A 25 10.84 -12.01 19.68
CA ARG A 25 10.48 -11.58 21.03
C ARG A 25 11.62 -10.82 21.69
N ARG A 26 11.32 -9.67 22.29
CA ARG A 26 12.25 -8.76 22.97
C ARG A 26 13.32 -8.12 22.05
N THR A 27 13.07 -8.09 20.75
CA THR A 27 13.92 -7.38 19.77
C THR A 27 13.29 -6.05 19.36
N SER A 28 14.06 -5.23 18.63
CA SER A 28 13.53 -4.02 17.97
C SER A 28 12.44 -4.36 16.96
N GLU A 29 12.57 -5.49 16.28
CA GLU A 29 11.60 -6.00 15.30
C GLU A 29 10.24 -6.27 15.92
N GLU A 30 10.20 -6.82 17.15
CA GLU A 30 8.94 -6.97 17.89
C GLU A 30 8.23 -5.62 18.06
N LYS A 31 8.97 -4.59 18.44
CA LYS A 31 8.41 -3.25 18.66
C LYS A 31 7.88 -2.65 17.36
N GLU A 32 8.62 -2.79 16.26
CA GLU A 32 8.21 -2.31 14.95
C GLU A 32 6.98 -3.05 14.43
N ALA A 33 6.95 -4.37 14.55
CA ALA A 33 5.82 -5.19 14.18
C ALA A 33 4.54 -4.79 14.91
N LYS A 34 4.60 -4.64 16.22
CA LYS A 34 3.48 -4.19 17.05
C LYS A 34 3.02 -2.77 16.71
N ASN A 35 3.96 -1.87 16.42
CA ASN A 35 3.64 -0.51 16.01
C ASN A 35 2.92 -0.47 14.65
N THR A 36 3.33 -1.31 13.70
CA THR A 36 2.69 -1.42 12.38
C THR A 36 1.25 -1.89 12.50
N VAL A 37 0.99 -2.94 13.28
CA VAL A 37 -0.37 -3.43 13.53
C VAL A 37 -1.21 -2.42 14.32
N ALA A 38 -0.63 -1.74 15.30
CA ALA A 38 -1.32 -0.70 16.06
C ALA A 38 -1.71 0.51 15.18
N ARG A 39 -0.85 0.90 14.24
CA ARG A 39 -1.12 1.95 13.27
C ARG A 39 -2.28 1.57 12.36
N PHE A 40 -2.27 0.36 11.82
CA PHE A 40 -3.36 -0.16 10.99
C PHE A 40 -4.69 -0.12 11.74
N GLN A 41 -4.75 -0.61 12.98
CA GLN A 41 -5.96 -0.56 13.80
C GLN A 41 -6.48 0.87 13.94
N LYS A 42 -5.60 1.82 14.26
CA LYS A 42 -5.93 3.24 14.43
C LYS A 42 -6.49 3.86 13.13
N GLN A 43 -5.90 3.52 12.00
CA GLN A 43 -6.38 3.98 10.70
C GLN A 43 -7.72 3.36 10.31
N SER A 44 -7.94 2.09 10.62
CA SER A 44 -9.24 1.44 10.44
C SER A 44 -10.34 2.11 11.28
N GLU A 45 -10.04 2.50 12.51
CA GLU A 45 -10.96 3.25 13.36
C GLU A 45 -11.25 4.65 12.78
N ALA A 46 -10.20 5.37 12.36
CA ALA A 46 -10.32 6.70 11.75
C ALA A 46 -11.13 6.66 10.44
N MET A 47 -10.91 5.67 9.60
CA MET A 47 -11.68 5.45 8.37
C MET A 47 -13.18 5.31 8.67
N LEU A 48 -13.55 4.49 9.65
CA LEU A 48 -14.94 4.29 10.02
C LEU A 48 -15.57 5.53 10.63
N ASP A 49 -14.85 6.26 11.47
CA ASP A 49 -15.35 7.48 12.10
C ASP A 49 -15.46 8.62 11.08
N SER A 50 -14.54 8.74 10.13
CA SER A 50 -14.62 9.65 9.00
C SER A 50 -15.84 9.33 8.13
N PHE A 51 -16.03 8.07 7.77
CA PHE A 51 -17.18 7.65 6.98
C PHE A 51 -18.52 7.93 7.67
N LYS A 52 -18.64 7.71 8.98
CA LYS A 52 -19.86 8.03 9.72
C LYS A 52 -20.22 9.51 9.64
N ARG A 53 -19.22 10.39 9.68
CA ARG A 53 -19.40 11.84 9.63
C ARG A 53 -19.65 12.37 8.22
N THR A 54 -18.83 11.96 7.26
CA THR A 54 -18.79 12.56 5.93
C THR A 54 -19.49 11.76 4.85
N LYS A 55 -19.74 10.46 5.08
CA LYS A 55 -20.19 9.48 4.09
C LYS A 55 -19.24 9.33 2.89
N LYS A 56 -17.99 9.80 3.03
CA LYS A 56 -16.94 9.72 2.02
C LYS A 56 -15.92 8.67 2.40
N GLY A 57 -15.19 8.16 1.41
CA GLY A 57 -14.13 7.15 1.56
C GLY A 57 -12.72 7.74 1.61
N ASP A 58 -12.54 8.98 2.05
CA ASP A 58 -11.27 9.72 1.97
C ASP A 58 -10.13 9.01 2.71
N GLU A 59 -10.45 8.28 3.78
CA GLU A 59 -9.45 7.52 4.56
C GLU A 59 -9.21 6.08 4.08
N VAL A 60 -9.95 5.63 3.07
CA VAL A 60 -9.81 4.26 2.55
C VAL A 60 -8.41 4.01 1.98
N PRO A 61 -7.84 4.88 1.12
CA PRO A 61 -6.49 4.68 0.58
C PRO A 61 -5.42 4.55 1.67
N ASN A 62 -5.46 5.40 2.70
CA ASN A 62 -4.51 5.36 3.82
C ASN A 62 -4.62 4.04 4.61
N THR A 63 -5.84 3.57 4.82
CA THR A 63 -6.10 2.31 5.52
C THR A 63 -5.61 1.11 4.69
N LEU A 64 -5.81 1.13 3.37
CA LEU A 64 -5.31 0.09 2.47
C LEU A 64 -3.80 0.04 2.46
N HIS A 65 -3.13 1.19 2.37
CA HIS A 65 -1.67 1.24 2.42
C HIS A 65 -1.12 0.64 3.73
N SER A 66 -1.76 0.92 4.88
CA SER A 66 -1.36 0.31 6.15
C SER A 66 -1.65 -1.18 6.20
N ALA A 67 -2.72 -1.62 5.54
CA ALA A 67 -3.03 -3.04 5.42
C ALA A 67 -1.96 -3.80 4.62
N ASP A 68 -1.41 -3.21 3.57
CA ASP A 68 -0.32 -3.81 2.79
C ASP A 68 0.96 -3.97 3.63
N GLN A 69 1.23 -3.02 4.52
CA GLN A 69 2.36 -3.14 5.47
C GLN A 69 2.16 -4.29 6.46
N VAL A 70 0.94 -4.49 6.95
CA VAL A 70 0.61 -5.61 7.85
C VAL A 70 0.65 -6.94 7.10
N GLU A 71 0.18 -6.99 5.85
CA GLU A 71 0.25 -8.20 5.03
C GLU A 71 1.66 -8.71 4.88
N LYS A 72 2.56 -7.82 4.47
CA LYS A 72 3.98 -8.14 4.34
C LYS A 72 4.57 -8.64 5.67
N LEU A 73 4.19 -8.01 6.77
CA LEU A 73 4.64 -8.41 8.10
C LEU A 73 4.14 -9.81 8.49
N VAL A 74 2.87 -10.14 8.18
CA VAL A 74 2.27 -11.47 8.43
C VAL A 74 2.99 -12.55 7.62
N GLU A 75 3.36 -12.25 6.37
CA GLU A 75 4.12 -13.14 5.50
C GLU A 75 5.56 -13.35 5.98
N ASP A 76 6.28 -12.25 6.28
CA ASP A 76 7.69 -12.29 6.70
C ASP A 76 7.87 -13.04 8.03
N LEU A 77 6.98 -12.84 8.98
CA LEU A 77 7.06 -13.46 10.31
C LEU A 77 6.50 -14.88 10.37
N LYS A 78 5.94 -15.39 9.26
CA LYS A 78 5.32 -16.72 9.19
C LYS A 78 4.46 -17.03 10.41
N VAL A 79 3.58 -16.09 10.76
CA VAL A 79 2.67 -16.21 11.91
C VAL A 79 1.80 -17.45 11.82
N ASP A 80 1.27 -17.89 12.94
CA ASP A 80 0.40 -19.07 12.95
C ASP A 80 -0.87 -18.90 12.08
N SER A 81 -1.45 -20.03 11.66
CA SER A 81 -2.59 -20.04 10.72
C SER A 81 -3.81 -19.29 11.26
N SER A 82 -3.98 -19.18 12.57
CA SER A 82 -5.11 -18.48 13.17
C SER A 82 -4.98 -16.97 13.02
N VAL A 83 -3.76 -16.45 13.12
CA VAL A 83 -3.46 -15.03 12.87
C VAL A 83 -3.59 -14.74 11.38
N ALA A 84 -3.02 -15.58 10.52
CA ALA A 84 -3.11 -15.45 9.07
C ALA A 84 -4.57 -15.44 8.58
N SER A 85 -5.40 -16.37 9.07
CA SER A 85 -6.83 -16.44 8.71
C SER A 85 -7.62 -15.21 9.21
N SER A 86 -7.28 -14.69 10.39
CA SER A 86 -7.91 -13.46 10.91
C SER A 86 -7.53 -12.25 10.05
N TRP A 87 -6.30 -12.22 9.54
CA TRP A 87 -5.83 -11.19 8.63
C TRP A 87 -6.53 -11.26 7.27
N GLN A 88 -6.65 -12.45 6.69
CA GLN A 88 -7.34 -12.64 5.41
C GLN A 88 -8.80 -12.15 5.47
N LYS A 89 -9.50 -12.40 6.58
CA LYS A 89 -10.85 -11.87 6.77
C LYS A 89 -10.88 -10.34 6.70
N ILE A 90 -9.97 -9.67 7.39
CA ILE A 90 -9.86 -8.21 7.35
C ILE A 90 -9.56 -7.72 5.92
N ARG A 91 -8.65 -8.38 5.20
CA ARG A 91 -8.32 -8.04 3.81
C ARG A 91 -9.53 -8.14 2.89
N GLU A 92 -10.34 -9.19 3.06
CA GLU A 92 -11.57 -9.35 2.28
C GLU A 92 -12.58 -8.22 2.55
N GLU A 93 -12.76 -7.84 3.81
CA GLU A 93 -13.62 -6.71 4.18
C GLU A 93 -13.11 -5.38 3.62
N LEU A 94 -11.80 -5.13 3.67
CA LEU A 94 -11.20 -3.94 3.06
C LEU A 94 -11.35 -3.93 1.55
N ASN A 95 -11.25 -5.09 0.88
CA ASN A 95 -11.49 -5.21 -0.55
C ASN A 95 -12.94 -4.88 -0.91
N GLN A 96 -13.91 -5.30 -0.11
CA GLN A 96 -15.33 -4.96 -0.31
C GLN A 96 -15.56 -3.46 -0.14
N ILE A 97 -14.93 -2.84 0.88
CA ILE A 97 -15.00 -1.40 1.10
C ILE A 97 -14.38 -0.65 -0.10
N SER A 98 -13.20 -1.04 -0.51
CA SER A 98 -12.49 -0.46 -1.65
C SER A 98 -13.35 -0.45 -2.92
N ARG A 99 -13.96 -1.59 -3.25
CA ARG A 99 -14.89 -1.72 -4.40
C ARG A 99 -16.10 -0.81 -4.26
N ALA A 100 -16.68 -0.70 -3.06
CA ALA A 100 -17.84 0.14 -2.81
C ALA A 100 -17.56 1.63 -3.03
N PHE A 101 -16.30 2.06 -2.86
CA PHE A 101 -15.85 3.43 -3.12
C PHE A 101 -15.20 3.62 -4.49
N GLY A 102 -15.21 2.60 -5.36
CA GLY A 102 -14.58 2.67 -6.69
C GLY A 102 -13.04 2.81 -6.63
N ILE A 103 -12.44 2.46 -5.48
CA ILE A 103 -11.00 2.47 -5.30
C ILE A 103 -10.48 1.12 -5.78
N SER A 104 -9.90 1.10 -6.97
CA SER A 104 -9.26 -0.09 -7.51
C SER A 104 -8.02 -0.42 -6.68
N GLN A 105 -8.08 -1.48 -5.88
CA GLN A 105 -6.88 -2.10 -5.37
C GLN A 105 -6.22 -2.83 -6.54
N GLN A 106 -5.13 -2.31 -7.03
CA GLN A 106 -4.23 -3.13 -7.83
C GLN A 106 -3.52 -4.09 -6.89
N ALA A 107 -4.12 -5.26 -6.84
CA ALA A 107 -3.60 -6.58 -6.56
C ALA A 107 -2.34 -6.74 -5.69
N ALA A 108 -2.56 -7.17 -4.44
CA ALA A 108 -1.76 -8.25 -3.89
C ALA A 108 -2.70 -9.45 -3.65
N SER A 109 -2.41 -10.52 -4.38
CA SER A 109 -2.94 -11.89 -4.28
C SER A 109 -4.25 -12.24 -4.99
N SER A 110 -4.12 -12.73 -6.21
CA SER A 110 -4.94 -13.81 -6.77
C SER A 110 -4.10 -14.64 -7.74
N PRO A 111 -4.29 -15.98 -7.79
CA PRO A 111 -3.54 -16.83 -8.71
C PRO A 111 -3.89 -16.54 -10.17
N PRO A 112 -3.08 -16.95 -11.14
CA PRO A 112 -2.99 -16.32 -12.45
C PRO A 112 -4.18 -16.65 -13.33
N LEU A 113 -4.98 -15.65 -13.68
CA LEU A 113 -5.68 -15.63 -14.96
C LEU A 113 -4.93 -14.61 -15.83
N VAL A 114 -4.24 -15.17 -16.79
CA VAL A 114 -3.55 -14.47 -17.86
C VAL A 114 -4.40 -13.36 -18.47
N ASN A 115 -4.02 -12.11 -18.25
CA ASN A 115 -4.15 -11.08 -19.27
C ASN A 115 -3.09 -9.99 -19.07
N GLU A 116 -2.34 -9.79 -20.13
CA GLU A 116 -1.18 -8.96 -20.27
C GLU A 116 -1.44 -7.50 -19.86
N SER A 117 -0.69 -6.98 -18.90
CA SER A 117 0.02 -5.70 -18.96
C SER A 117 0.54 -5.31 -17.57
N SER A 118 1.88 -5.40 -17.40
CA SER A 118 2.68 -4.75 -16.34
C SER A 118 2.90 -5.52 -15.04
N ALA A 119 3.17 -6.81 -15.09
CA ALA A 119 3.75 -7.55 -13.97
C ALA A 119 5.28 -7.49 -14.04
N GLY A 120 5.88 -6.37 -13.62
CA GLY A 120 7.34 -6.25 -13.48
C GLY A 120 7.72 -4.86 -12.99
N SER A 121 8.79 -4.76 -12.19
CA SER A 121 9.38 -3.46 -11.89
C SER A 121 9.84 -2.78 -13.18
N CYS A 122 9.89 -1.46 -13.19
CA CYS A 122 10.40 -0.72 -14.33
C CYS A 122 11.85 -1.13 -14.65
N LEU A 123 12.61 -1.47 -13.62
CA LEU A 123 13.94 -2.03 -13.76
C LEU A 123 13.95 -3.32 -14.58
N GLN A 124 13.00 -4.21 -14.36
CA GLN A 124 12.90 -5.50 -15.04
C GLN A 124 12.32 -5.38 -16.47
N THR A 125 11.35 -4.50 -16.66
CA THR A 125 10.60 -4.38 -17.93
C THR A 125 11.27 -3.43 -18.92
N ALA A 126 11.88 -2.35 -18.47
CA ALA A 126 12.49 -1.32 -19.33
C ALA A 126 14.02 -1.32 -19.30
N GLY A 127 14.63 -2.12 -18.42
CA GLY A 127 16.08 -2.14 -18.20
C GLY A 127 16.59 -1.01 -17.29
N ALA A 128 17.79 -1.19 -16.74
CA ALA A 128 18.35 -0.33 -15.70
C ALA A 128 18.47 1.14 -16.13
N GLU A 129 18.96 1.41 -17.33
CA GLU A 129 19.18 2.77 -17.86
C GLU A 129 17.87 3.55 -17.99
N ARG A 130 16.84 2.92 -18.58
CA ARG A 130 15.54 3.56 -18.79
C ARG A 130 14.79 3.75 -17.49
N ALA A 131 14.80 2.74 -16.62
CA ALA A 131 14.16 2.80 -15.32
C ALA A 131 14.76 3.90 -14.44
N LYS A 132 16.10 4.00 -14.42
CA LYS A 132 16.80 5.06 -13.70
C LYS A 132 16.44 6.45 -14.23
N ARG A 133 16.41 6.64 -15.55
CA ARG A 133 16.03 7.92 -16.15
C ARG A 133 14.62 8.34 -15.76
N LEU A 134 13.64 7.42 -15.83
CA LEU A 134 12.27 7.69 -15.42
C LEU A 134 12.19 8.06 -13.93
N ALA A 135 12.92 7.37 -13.06
CA ALA A 135 12.96 7.71 -11.64
C ALA A 135 13.60 9.08 -11.39
N ASP A 136 14.69 9.41 -12.09
CA ASP A 136 15.37 10.70 -11.97
C ASP A 136 14.49 11.86 -12.46
N GLU A 137 13.79 11.72 -13.60
CA GLU A 137 12.82 12.68 -14.10
C GLU A 137 11.63 12.86 -13.14
N CYS A 138 11.13 11.75 -12.59
CA CYS A 138 10.07 11.76 -11.59
C CYS A 138 10.49 12.56 -10.34
N MET A 139 11.69 12.31 -9.81
CA MET A 139 12.21 13.02 -8.63
C MET A 139 12.42 14.52 -8.87
N GLN A 140 12.66 14.95 -10.11
CA GLN A 140 12.81 16.37 -10.43
C GLN A 140 11.50 17.14 -10.39
N VAL A 141 10.38 16.50 -10.70
CA VAL A 141 9.08 17.19 -10.83
C VAL A 141 8.12 16.87 -9.69
N SER A 142 8.27 15.71 -9.04
CA SER A 142 7.37 15.30 -7.98
C SER A 142 7.83 15.86 -6.64
N PRO A 143 6.95 16.60 -5.92
CA PRO A 143 7.21 17.03 -4.54
C PRO A 143 7.11 15.87 -3.55
N ALA A 144 6.62 14.72 -3.97
CA ALA A 144 6.48 13.55 -3.13
C ALA A 144 7.88 12.91 -2.91
N THR A 145 8.33 12.92 -1.68
CA THR A 145 9.63 12.34 -1.28
C THR A 145 9.67 10.81 -1.40
N HIS A 146 8.61 10.18 -1.90
CA HIS A 146 8.46 8.71 -1.98
C HIS A 146 7.50 8.28 -3.07
N PRO A 147 7.09 7.11 -3.02
CA PRO A 147 7.24 5.84 -3.68
C PRO A 147 7.02 5.81 -5.19
N PRO A 148 6.30 6.74 -5.88
CA PRO A 148 6.11 6.59 -7.33
C PRO A 148 7.43 6.61 -8.10
N CYS A 149 8.39 7.42 -7.67
CA CYS A 149 9.69 7.62 -8.32
C CYS A 149 10.72 6.52 -8.02
N ASN A 150 10.30 5.30 -7.78
CA ASN A 150 11.18 4.17 -7.49
C ASN A 150 11.23 3.19 -8.68
N VAL A 151 12.43 2.80 -9.11
CA VAL A 151 12.65 1.83 -10.20
C VAL A 151 12.03 0.44 -9.96
N GLN A 152 11.70 0.13 -8.72
CA GLN A 152 10.99 -1.11 -8.35
C GLN A 152 9.49 -1.04 -8.66
N ASN A 153 8.94 0.13 -8.89
CA ASN A 153 7.58 0.30 -9.35
C ASN A 153 7.45 0.00 -10.85
N SER A 154 6.22 -0.18 -11.33
CA SER A 154 6.00 -0.28 -12.77
C SER A 154 6.36 1.04 -13.47
N CYS A 155 6.86 0.96 -14.71
CA CYS A 155 7.17 2.16 -15.48
C CYS A 155 5.94 3.07 -15.63
N ASN A 156 4.75 2.49 -15.77
CA ASN A 156 3.51 3.26 -15.90
C ASN A 156 3.25 4.12 -14.66
N LEU A 157 3.42 3.56 -13.46
CA LEU A 157 3.24 4.33 -12.22
C LEU A 157 4.20 5.52 -12.14
N ILE A 158 5.45 5.32 -12.55
CA ILE A 158 6.46 6.40 -12.58
C ILE A 158 6.06 7.46 -13.61
N MET A 159 5.65 7.06 -14.81
CA MET A 159 5.23 7.97 -15.87
C MET A 159 3.96 8.75 -15.53
N ASP A 160 2.98 8.12 -14.89
CA ASP A 160 1.75 8.79 -14.44
C ASP A 160 2.05 9.86 -13.39
N GLU A 161 3.00 9.61 -12.48
CA GLU A 161 3.43 10.62 -11.51
C GLU A 161 4.18 11.77 -12.18
N ILE A 162 5.05 11.49 -13.15
CA ILE A 162 5.72 12.54 -13.95
C ILE A 162 4.67 13.41 -14.65
N LYS A 163 3.74 12.80 -15.35
CA LYS A 163 2.67 13.50 -16.07
C LYS A 163 1.87 14.40 -15.13
N ARG A 164 1.38 13.85 -14.02
CA ARG A 164 0.63 14.60 -13.01
C ARG A 164 1.42 15.81 -12.49
N SER A 165 2.70 15.59 -12.17
CA SER A 165 3.57 16.63 -11.62
C SER A 165 3.92 17.68 -12.68
N CYS A 166 4.16 17.29 -13.92
CA CYS A 166 4.37 18.21 -15.04
C CYS A 166 3.14 19.10 -15.30
N ASP A 167 1.93 18.53 -15.19
CA ASP A 167 0.68 19.30 -15.33
C ASP A 167 0.53 20.32 -14.21
N LEU A 168 0.89 19.98 -12.98
CA LEU A 168 0.86 20.89 -11.83
C LEU A 168 1.86 22.04 -11.95
N LEU A 169 3.06 21.78 -12.48
CA LEU A 169 4.10 22.79 -12.69
C LEU A 169 3.78 23.76 -13.84
N GLY A 170 2.93 23.37 -14.79
CA GLY A 170 2.48 24.22 -15.90
C GLY A 170 3.65 24.82 -16.69
N HIS A 171 3.73 26.15 -16.71
CA HIS A 171 4.80 26.89 -17.41
C HIS A 171 6.18 26.81 -16.76
N SER A 172 6.25 26.37 -15.49
CA SER A 172 7.53 26.19 -14.78
C SER A 172 8.07 24.77 -14.90
N ALA A 173 7.42 23.92 -15.70
CA ALA A 173 7.83 22.54 -15.89
C ALA A 173 9.15 22.45 -16.69
N PRO A 174 10.02 21.49 -16.32
CA PRO A 174 11.24 21.22 -17.11
C PRO A 174 10.91 20.82 -18.56
N PRO A 175 11.86 21.02 -19.51
CA PRO A 175 11.62 20.75 -20.94
C PRO A 175 11.22 19.30 -21.26
N PHE A 176 11.66 18.32 -20.46
CA PHE A 176 11.29 16.93 -20.69
C PHE A 176 9.80 16.64 -20.44
N CYS A 177 9.09 17.51 -19.72
CA CYS A 177 7.66 17.40 -19.50
C CYS A 177 6.83 17.42 -20.78
N ASP A 178 7.35 18.05 -21.85
CA ASP A 178 6.67 18.06 -23.15
C ASP A 178 6.53 16.66 -23.77
N GLY A 179 7.39 15.72 -23.36
CA GLY A 179 7.30 14.31 -23.76
C GLY A 179 6.24 13.49 -23.03
N TYR A 180 5.63 14.04 -21.97
CA TYR A 180 4.62 13.37 -21.14
C TYR A 180 3.21 13.96 -21.24
N ARG A 181 3.02 15.01 -22.00
CA ARG A 181 1.74 15.70 -22.23
C ARG A 181 0.91 15.08 -23.34
#